data_f90bcc901b1a5b4290f6182dd544a931
#
_entry.id   f90bcc901b1a5b4290f6182dd544a931
#
_cell.length_a   1.000
_cell.length_b   1.000
_cell.length_c   1.000
_cell.angle_alpha   90.00
_cell.angle_beta   90.00
_cell.angle_gamma   90.00
#
_symmetry.space_group_name_H-M   'P 1'
#
loop_
_entity.id
_entity.type
_entity.pdbx_description
1 polymer ?
#
loop_
_entity_poly.entity_id
_entity_poly.type
_entity_poly.pdbx_seq_one_letter_code
_entity_poly.pdbx_strand_id
1 'polypeptide(L)'
;MNLKLGIVGWPLTKTYSPLIHKLLGEFLGINLEYQKVPIENLDRQKIQDINSKFDGYNITVPHKNKIIELIENTDGYLPDHHVKELGICNTIKLVDNNIYAFNTDIEGINKTLESIYTKINNKNILILGSGGSSKTIEYLFKEHNT
;
A
#
# COMPACT_ATOMS: atom_id res chain seq x y z
N MET A 1 -4.88 -6.98 -22.63
CA MET A 1 -5.14 -7.24 -21.20
C MET A 1 -5.84 -6.03 -20.63
N ASN A 2 -7.00 -6.18 -20.05
CA ASN A 2 -7.71 -5.08 -19.38
C ASN A 2 -7.47 -5.25 -17.87
N LEU A 3 -6.77 -4.30 -17.27
CA LEU A 3 -6.41 -4.35 -15.86
C LEU A 3 -7.28 -3.36 -15.08
N LYS A 4 -8.03 -3.83 -14.09
CA LYS A 4 -8.85 -3.01 -13.21
C LYS A 4 -8.20 -2.86 -11.86
N LEU A 5 -7.77 -1.66 -11.55
CA LEU A 5 -7.12 -1.32 -10.28
C LEU A 5 -7.88 -0.22 -9.53
N GLY A 6 -7.60 -0.06 -8.26
CA GLY A 6 -8.22 0.97 -7.45
C GLY A 6 -7.39 1.45 -6.28
N ILE A 7 -7.89 2.48 -5.59
CA ILE A 7 -7.37 2.91 -4.29
C ILE A 7 -8.50 2.99 -3.28
N VAL A 8 -8.34 2.27 -2.18
CA VAL A 8 -9.26 2.20 -1.04
C VAL A 8 -8.77 3.08 0.09
N GLY A 9 -9.62 3.95 0.61
CA GLY A 9 -9.28 4.83 1.73
C GLY A 9 -10.35 5.86 2.04
N TRP A 10 -10.11 6.72 3.03
CA TRP A 10 -11.05 7.79 3.43
C TRP A 10 -10.35 8.95 4.14
N PRO A 11 -10.69 10.20 3.78
CA PRO A 11 -11.32 10.61 2.54
C PRO A 11 -10.32 10.57 1.36
N LEU A 12 -10.81 10.27 0.15
CA LEU A 12 -10.00 10.26 -1.08
C LEU A 12 -10.14 11.56 -1.89
N THR A 13 -10.09 12.70 -1.21
CA THR A 13 -10.30 14.02 -1.84
C THR A 13 -9.12 14.44 -2.71
N LYS A 14 -7.89 14.23 -2.22
CA LYS A 14 -6.66 14.61 -2.92
C LYS A 14 -5.78 13.37 -3.12
N THR A 15 -5.84 12.75 -4.27
CA THR A 15 -4.93 11.67 -4.67
C THR A 15 -4.59 11.78 -6.15
N TYR A 16 -3.30 11.62 -6.46
CA TYR A 16 -2.78 11.59 -7.83
C TYR A 16 -2.73 10.17 -8.40
N SER A 17 -3.03 9.14 -7.59
CA SER A 17 -2.94 7.73 -8.02
C SER A 17 -3.67 7.43 -9.32
N PRO A 18 -4.93 7.90 -9.56
CA PRO A 18 -5.60 7.65 -10.84
C PRO A 18 -4.85 8.23 -12.05
N LEU A 19 -4.31 9.44 -11.91
CA LEU A 19 -3.54 10.08 -12.97
C LEU A 19 -2.23 9.34 -13.25
N ILE A 20 -1.49 8.99 -12.19
CA ILE A 20 -0.22 8.27 -12.29
C ILE A 20 -0.43 6.92 -12.97
N HIS A 21 -1.41 6.14 -12.53
CA HIS A 21 -1.67 4.83 -13.10
C HIS A 21 -2.19 4.89 -14.54
N LYS A 22 -2.98 5.92 -14.88
CA LYS A 22 -3.39 6.17 -16.27
C LYS A 22 -2.17 6.38 -17.17
N LEU A 23 -1.27 7.29 -16.78
CA LEU A 23 -0.04 7.58 -17.53
C LEU A 23 0.88 6.35 -17.63
N LEU A 24 0.98 5.56 -16.55
CA LEU A 24 1.73 4.30 -16.57
C LEU A 24 1.10 3.28 -17.53
N GLY A 25 -0.23 3.16 -17.55
CA GLY A 25 -0.94 2.29 -18.48
C GLY A 25 -0.67 2.68 -19.94
N GLU A 26 -0.76 3.98 -20.26
CA GLU A 26 -0.44 4.52 -21.59
C GLU A 26 1.03 4.23 -21.97
N PHE A 27 1.97 4.49 -21.07
CA PHE A 27 3.40 4.25 -21.30
C PHE A 27 3.71 2.77 -21.55
N LEU A 28 3.06 1.86 -20.84
CA LEU A 28 3.26 0.41 -20.93
C LEU A 28 2.42 -0.26 -22.03
N GLY A 29 1.55 0.48 -22.72
CA GLY A 29 0.62 -0.07 -23.70
C GLY A 29 -0.43 -1.02 -23.09
N ILE A 30 -0.79 -0.82 -21.82
CA ILE A 30 -1.77 -1.62 -21.09
C ILE A 30 -3.08 -0.85 -20.98
N ASN A 31 -4.19 -1.50 -21.30
CA ASN A 31 -5.51 -0.92 -21.00
C ASN A 31 -5.77 -1.04 -19.49
N LEU A 32 -5.53 0.05 -18.77
CA LEU A 32 -5.61 0.11 -17.31
C LEU A 32 -6.71 1.08 -16.89
N GLU A 33 -7.67 0.57 -16.12
CA GLU A 33 -8.69 1.35 -15.44
C GLU A 33 -8.30 1.47 -13.96
N TYR A 34 -8.26 2.71 -13.44
CA TYR A 34 -7.92 2.96 -12.03
C TYR A 34 -8.99 3.82 -11.36
N GLN A 35 -9.63 3.28 -10.32
CA GLN A 35 -10.77 3.92 -9.66
C GLN A 35 -10.46 4.32 -8.21
N LYS A 36 -11.12 5.41 -7.76
CA LYS A 36 -11.22 5.75 -6.33
C LYS A 36 -12.34 4.95 -5.69
N VAL A 37 -12.06 4.30 -4.58
CA VAL A 37 -13.01 3.53 -3.79
C VAL A 37 -13.06 4.13 -2.37
N PRO A 38 -13.80 5.24 -2.15
CA PRO A 38 -13.89 5.88 -0.85
C PRO A 38 -14.72 5.04 0.10
N ILE A 39 -14.08 4.56 1.17
CA ILE A 39 -14.72 3.75 2.22
C ILE A 39 -14.27 4.29 3.58
N GLU A 40 -15.20 4.77 4.38
CA GLU A 40 -14.92 5.26 5.72
C GLU A 40 -14.70 4.11 6.71
N ASN A 41 -15.57 3.11 6.68
CA ASN A 41 -15.50 1.95 7.55
C ASN A 41 -15.34 0.68 6.72
N LEU A 42 -14.14 0.10 6.74
CA LEU A 42 -13.80 -1.13 6.01
C LEU A 42 -14.22 -2.36 6.83
N ASP A 43 -14.89 -3.30 6.17
CA ASP A 43 -15.31 -4.58 6.71
C ASP A 43 -15.08 -5.73 5.70
N ARG A 44 -15.31 -6.98 6.13
CA ARG A 44 -15.07 -8.17 5.29
C ARG A 44 -15.96 -8.20 4.05
N GLN A 45 -17.21 -7.78 4.15
CA GLN A 45 -18.14 -7.79 3.01
C GLN A 45 -17.64 -6.81 1.93
N LYS A 46 -17.24 -5.61 2.31
CA LYS A 46 -16.69 -4.61 1.37
C LYS A 46 -15.40 -5.10 0.71
N ILE A 47 -14.55 -5.84 1.44
CA ILE A 47 -13.35 -6.44 0.85
C ILE A 47 -13.73 -7.48 -0.20
N GLN A 48 -14.68 -8.35 0.07
CA GLN A 48 -15.18 -9.32 -0.91
C GLN A 48 -15.73 -8.62 -2.15
N ASP A 49 -16.52 -7.56 -1.97
CA ASP A 49 -17.07 -6.76 -3.07
C ASP A 49 -15.96 -6.09 -3.91
N ILE A 50 -14.87 -5.62 -3.28
CA ILE A 50 -13.70 -5.07 -3.95
C ILE A 50 -12.96 -6.17 -4.71
N ASN A 51 -12.69 -7.30 -4.05
CA ASN A 51 -11.97 -8.43 -4.65
C ASN A 51 -12.70 -9.01 -5.87
N SER A 52 -14.02 -8.90 -5.93
CA SER A 52 -14.81 -9.34 -7.10
C SER A 52 -14.74 -8.38 -8.30
N LYS A 53 -14.29 -7.15 -8.12
CA LYS A 53 -14.33 -6.08 -9.13
C LYS A 53 -12.97 -5.67 -9.68
N PHE A 54 -11.90 -5.90 -8.90
CA PHE A 54 -10.56 -5.42 -9.21
C PHE A 54 -9.57 -6.58 -9.31
N ASP A 55 -8.54 -6.40 -10.12
CA ASP A 55 -7.39 -7.32 -10.19
C ASP A 55 -6.34 -7.01 -9.11
N GLY A 56 -6.45 -5.84 -8.50
CA GLY A 56 -5.62 -5.39 -7.40
C GLY A 56 -5.96 -3.96 -6.98
N TYR A 57 -5.48 -3.55 -5.83
CA TYR A 57 -5.77 -2.20 -5.33
C TYR A 57 -4.76 -1.73 -4.31
N ASN A 58 -4.59 -0.41 -4.26
CA ASN A 58 -3.84 0.23 -3.19
C ASN A 58 -4.75 0.50 -1.98
N ILE A 59 -4.15 0.54 -0.82
CA ILE A 59 -4.79 0.86 0.44
C ILE A 59 -4.09 2.07 1.05
N THR A 60 -4.89 3.07 1.43
CA THR A 60 -4.37 4.26 2.10
C THR A 60 -5.09 4.48 3.43
N VAL A 61 -4.81 5.61 4.05
CA VAL A 61 -5.42 6.02 5.33
C VAL A 61 -6.95 5.90 5.26
N PRO A 62 -7.60 5.36 6.32
CA PRO A 62 -7.04 4.85 7.58
C PRO A 62 -6.84 3.32 7.61
N HIS A 63 -6.87 2.63 6.47
CA HIS A 63 -7.13 1.19 6.39
C HIS A 63 -5.88 0.29 6.30
N LYS A 64 -4.65 0.84 6.24
CA LYS A 64 -3.42 0.06 6.01
C LYS A 64 -3.16 -1.05 7.03
N ASN A 65 -3.57 -0.86 8.29
CA ASN A 65 -3.50 -1.90 9.32
C ASN A 65 -4.78 -2.73 9.34
N LYS A 66 -5.94 -2.05 9.24
CA LYS A 66 -7.26 -2.69 9.33
C LYS A 66 -7.47 -3.78 8.29
N ILE A 67 -6.96 -3.60 7.08
CA ILE A 67 -7.09 -4.59 6.01
C ILE A 67 -6.53 -5.95 6.42
N ILE A 68 -5.38 -5.97 7.12
CA ILE A 68 -4.71 -7.21 7.54
C ILE A 68 -5.61 -7.98 8.50
N GLU A 69 -6.15 -7.34 9.53
CA GLU A 69 -7.07 -7.96 10.50
C GLU A 69 -8.29 -8.61 9.82
N LEU A 70 -8.70 -8.07 8.69
CA LEU A 70 -9.87 -8.55 7.96
C LEU A 70 -9.56 -9.70 7.00
N ILE A 71 -8.31 -9.84 6.51
CA ILE A 71 -7.93 -10.84 5.51
C ILE A 71 -6.92 -11.89 6.00
N GLU A 72 -6.25 -11.72 7.14
CA GLU A 72 -5.19 -12.62 7.62
C GLU A 72 -5.62 -14.08 7.80
N ASN A 73 -6.91 -14.31 8.10
CA ASN A 73 -7.51 -15.63 8.25
C ASN A 73 -8.29 -16.07 7.02
N THR A 74 -8.09 -15.44 5.86
CA THR A 74 -8.72 -15.82 4.60
C THR A 74 -7.85 -16.83 3.87
N ASP A 75 -8.46 -17.88 3.31
CA ASP A 75 -7.75 -18.82 2.47
C ASP A 75 -7.07 -18.10 1.30
N GLY A 76 -5.82 -18.48 1.02
CA GLY A 76 -5.03 -17.85 -0.03
C GLY A 76 -4.41 -16.49 0.34
N TYR A 77 -4.41 -16.09 1.62
CA TYR A 77 -3.70 -14.89 2.06
C TYR A 77 -2.18 -15.12 2.06
N LEU A 78 -1.47 -14.33 1.28
CA LEU A 78 -0.03 -14.43 1.03
C LEU A 78 0.65 -13.06 1.25
N PRO A 79 0.95 -12.70 2.51
CA PRO A 79 1.66 -11.46 2.82
C PRO A 79 3.15 -11.57 2.48
N ASP A 80 3.75 -10.46 2.01
CA ASP A 80 5.20 -10.35 1.92
C ASP A 80 5.86 -10.27 3.32
N HIS A 81 7.19 -10.27 3.32
CA HIS A 81 7.97 -10.17 4.56
C HIS A 81 7.64 -8.91 5.36
N HIS A 82 7.57 -7.76 4.71
CA HIS A 82 7.34 -6.49 5.36
C HIS A 82 5.93 -6.34 5.94
N VAL A 83 4.92 -6.88 5.25
CA VAL A 83 3.55 -6.94 5.81
C VAL A 83 3.49 -7.80 7.06
N LYS A 84 4.19 -8.96 7.05
CA LYS A 84 4.26 -9.84 8.23
C LYS A 84 4.90 -9.16 9.43
N GLU A 85 5.96 -8.42 9.19
CA GLU A 85 6.76 -7.81 10.26
C GLU A 85 6.11 -6.54 10.81
N LEU A 86 5.61 -5.66 9.93
CA LEU A 86 5.09 -4.36 10.32
C LEU A 86 3.59 -4.33 10.62
N GLY A 87 2.83 -5.32 10.14
CA GLY A 87 1.38 -5.28 10.23
C GLY A 87 0.76 -4.13 9.42
N ILE A 88 1.38 -3.77 8.29
CA ILE A 88 0.97 -2.65 7.43
C ILE A 88 0.95 -3.12 5.98
N CYS A 89 -0.21 -2.99 5.33
CA CYS A 89 -0.40 -3.30 3.92
C CYS A 89 -0.91 -2.07 3.17
N ASN A 90 -0.26 -1.72 2.06
CA ASN A 90 -0.71 -0.63 1.18
C ASN A 90 -1.06 -1.09 -0.23
N THR A 91 -0.83 -2.36 -0.57
CA THR A 91 -1.07 -2.89 -1.91
C THR A 91 -1.55 -4.34 -1.84
N ILE A 92 -2.64 -4.62 -2.52
CA ILE A 92 -3.19 -5.98 -2.73
C ILE A 92 -3.12 -6.30 -4.22
N LYS A 93 -2.69 -7.52 -4.54
CA LYS A 93 -2.77 -8.13 -5.86
C LYS A 93 -3.57 -9.42 -5.76
N LEU A 94 -4.52 -9.60 -6.67
CA LEU A 94 -5.39 -10.78 -6.71
C LEU A 94 -5.01 -11.65 -7.91
N VAL A 95 -4.70 -12.92 -7.67
CA VAL A 95 -4.37 -13.90 -8.71
C VAL A 95 -4.87 -15.28 -8.26
N ASP A 96 -5.65 -15.95 -9.08
CA ASP A 96 -6.09 -17.33 -8.87
C ASP A 96 -6.67 -17.57 -7.46
N ASN A 97 -7.56 -16.69 -7.01
CA ASN A 97 -8.15 -16.65 -5.67
C ASN A 97 -7.16 -16.41 -4.51
N ASN A 98 -5.90 -16.11 -4.79
CA ASN A 98 -4.94 -15.71 -3.76
C ASN A 98 -4.89 -14.19 -3.59
N ILE A 99 -4.70 -13.77 -2.33
CA ILE A 99 -4.59 -12.38 -1.92
C ILE A 99 -3.13 -12.10 -1.55
N TYR A 100 -2.36 -11.57 -2.48
CA TYR A 100 -0.99 -11.14 -2.21
C TYR A 100 -1.00 -9.75 -1.59
N ALA A 101 -0.43 -9.61 -0.42
CA ALA A 101 -0.39 -8.36 0.34
C ALA A 101 1.05 -7.82 0.44
N PHE A 102 1.23 -6.54 0.11
CA PHE A 102 2.55 -5.89 0.06
C PHE A 102 2.56 -4.57 0.83
N ASN A 103 3.76 -4.21 1.30
CA ASN A 103 4.06 -2.87 1.75
C ASN A 103 5.10 -2.19 0.83
N THR A 104 4.64 -1.58 -0.25
CA THR A 104 5.49 -0.91 -1.23
C THR A 104 5.98 0.47 -0.78
N ASP A 105 5.46 1.02 0.34
CA ASP A 105 5.95 2.27 0.93
C ASP A 105 7.42 2.13 1.36
N ILE A 106 7.83 0.95 1.83
CA ILE A 106 9.19 0.67 2.29
C ILE A 106 10.20 0.98 1.20
N GLU A 107 10.03 0.41 0.02
CA GLU A 107 10.96 0.61 -1.08
C GLU A 107 10.98 2.07 -1.56
N GLY A 108 9.81 2.72 -1.64
CA GLY A 108 9.70 4.12 -2.03
C GLY A 108 10.39 5.07 -1.04
N ILE A 109 10.18 4.85 0.27
CA ILE A 109 10.81 5.65 1.32
C ILE A 109 12.30 5.37 1.37
N ASN A 110 12.74 4.10 1.27
CA ASN A 110 14.15 3.74 1.27
C ASN A 110 14.92 4.45 0.15
N LYS A 111 14.44 4.41 -1.08
CA LYS A 111 15.03 5.14 -2.22
C LYS A 111 15.11 6.65 -1.97
N THR A 112 14.10 7.21 -1.30
CA THR A 112 14.12 8.63 -0.94
C THR A 112 15.19 8.92 0.12
N LEU A 113 15.30 8.07 1.16
CA LEU A 113 16.32 8.20 2.20
C LEU A 113 17.74 8.04 1.64
N GLU A 114 17.97 7.08 0.74
CA GLU A 114 19.24 6.91 0.05
C GLU A 114 19.67 8.19 -0.68
N SER A 115 18.73 8.87 -1.32
CA SER A 115 19.01 10.13 -2.05
C SER A 115 19.45 11.28 -1.15
N ILE A 116 19.15 11.24 0.14
CA ILE A 116 19.49 12.26 1.13
C ILE A 116 20.40 11.73 2.25
N TYR A 117 20.91 10.50 2.14
CA TYR A 117 21.65 9.81 3.20
C TYR A 117 22.80 10.64 3.77
N THR A 118 23.61 11.28 2.92
CA THR A 118 24.72 12.13 3.35
C THR A 118 24.29 13.33 4.20
N LYS A 119 23.02 13.77 4.08
CA LYS A 119 22.45 14.88 4.84
C LYS A 119 21.88 14.47 6.19
N ILE A 120 21.47 13.20 6.33
CA ILE A 120 20.79 12.69 7.52
C ILE A 120 21.67 11.76 8.38
N ASN A 121 22.78 11.27 7.83
CA ASN A 121 23.69 10.39 8.55
C ASN A 121 24.21 11.06 9.84
N ASN A 122 24.22 10.34 10.94
CA ASN A 122 24.59 10.82 12.28
C ASN A 122 23.73 12.02 12.78
N LYS A 123 22.48 12.13 12.35
CA LYS A 123 21.53 13.15 12.82
C LYS A 123 20.49 12.54 13.75
N ASN A 124 20.04 13.34 14.71
CA ASN A 124 18.83 13.02 15.47
C ASN A 124 17.61 13.25 14.57
N ILE A 125 16.74 12.26 14.47
CA ILE A 125 15.57 12.29 13.60
C ILE A 125 14.32 12.32 14.46
N LEU A 126 13.46 13.29 14.22
CA LEU A 126 12.14 13.39 14.83
C LEU A 126 11.07 12.98 13.80
N ILE A 127 10.30 11.94 14.11
CA ILE A 127 9.15 11.50 13.29
C ILE A 127 7.88 12.08 13.90
N LEU A 128 7.17 12.92 13.15
CA LEU A 128 5.89 13.50 13.56
C LEU A 128 4.73 12.65 13.03
N GLY A 129 4.07 11.90 13.91
CA GLY A 129 2.93 11.04 13.61
C GLY A 129 3.12 9.61 14.09
N SER A 130 2.02 8.84 14.13
CA SER A 130 1.99 7.44 14.59
C SER A 130 1.28 6.49 13.62
N GLY A 131 1.04 6.92 12.38
CA GLY A 131 0.37 6.15 11.33
C GLY A 131 1.28 5.11 10.66
N GLY A 132 0.75 4.40 9.67
CA GLY A 132 1.49 3.36 8.94
C GLY A 132 2.80 3.85 8.36
N SER A 133 2.84 5.03 7.74
CA SER A 133 4.07 5.59 7.18
C SER A 133 5.13 5.90 8.23
N SER A 134 4.72 6.35 9.44
CA SER A 134 5.67 6.60 10.56
C SER A 134 6.34 5.32 11.02
N LYS A 135 5.58 4.24 11.15
CA LYS A 135 6.12 2.93 11.51
C LYS A 135 7.05 2.37 10.43
N THR A 136 6.72 2.59 9.17
CA THR A 136 7.58 2.20 8.04
C THR A 136 8.92 2.94 8.08
N ILE A 137 8.90 4.25 8.37
CA ILE A 137 10.12 5.07 8.49
C ILE A 137 10.96 4.61 9.69
N GLU A 138 10.32 4.39 10.85
CA GLU A 138 11.01 3.90 12.05
C GLU A 138 11.69 2.55 11.81
N TYR A 139 11.04 1.64 11.12
CA TYR A 139 11.59 0.35 10.72
C TYR A 139 12.85 0.51 9.87
N LEU A 140 12.79 1.33 8.82
CA LEU A 140 13.92 1.57 7.93
C LEU A 140 15.12 2.19 8.68
N PHE A 141 14.89 3.11 9.60
CA PHE A 141 15.99 3.67 10.39
C PHE A 141 16.60 2.68 11.37
N LYS A 142 15.84 1.70 11.86
CA LYS A 142 16.40 0.62 12.69
C LYS A 142 17.29 -0.30 11.86
N GLU A 143 16.90 -0.65 10.65
CA GLU A 143 17.70 -1.49 9.75
C GLU A 143 18.99 -0.80 9.29
N HIS A 144 18.98 0.51 9.06
CA HIS A 144 20.16 1.26 8.60
C HIS A 144 21.15 1.63 9.73
N ASN A 145 20.75 1.50 11.00
CA ASN A 145 21.61 1.82 12.16
C ASN A 145 22.27 0.58 12.79
N THR A 146 22.13 -0.59 12.17
CA THR A 146 22.88 -1.80 12.47
C THR A 146 24.04 -1.96 11.51
#